data_5a73c47b7ecd1de6d5d28d972ed3757a
#
_entry.id   5a73c47b7ecd1de6d5d28d972ed3757a
#
_cell.length_a   1.000
_cell.length_b   1.000
_cell.length_c   1.000
_cell.angle_alpha   90.00
_cell.angle_beta   90.00
_cell.angle_gamma   90.00
#
_symmetry.space_group_name_H-M   'P 1'
#
loop_
_entity.id
_entity.type
_entity.pdbx_description
1 polymer ?
#
loop_
_entity_poly.entity_id
_entity_poly.type
_entity_poly.pdbx_seq_one_letter_code
_entity_poly.pdbx_strand_id
1 'polypeptide(L)'
;MNTKRRRAFSAAAALAAASLGWIAPAAAVVGATDEDARFADRVVMVLTRGADKAAFCSGVVLGPRVVLTAAHCLRPVADMAVHYRDEEGKPVVVPVEAAAAHPLYRTDAIAARVVSIDLALVETRTPLASRFAASRLASGAGPAIGETTILAGYGIAREGEPLTGGALRSVRLTVSAPLSKILLWAEDGARAGAGACGGDSGAPLFSDDGETVLAIVAWSSGPRGRHCGELTQGPLVAPQRAWIDATLARWGR
;
A
#
# COMPACT_ATOMS: atom_id res chain seq x y z
N MET A 1 67.01 13.20 -58.64
CA MET A 1 66.71 12.10 -57.76
C MET A 1 65.69 12.63 -56.73
N ASN A 2 64.39 12.21 -56.85
CA ASN A 2 63.28 12.83 -56.15
C ASN A 2 62.48 11.72 -55.46
N THR A 3 62.68 11.57 -54.19
CA THR A 3 62.00 10.57 -53.39
C THR A 3 60.75 11.17 -52.75
N LYS A 4 59.59 10.83 -53.30
CA LYS A 4 58.27 11.19 -52.75
C LYS A 4 57.97 10.31 -51.53
N ARG A 5 57.91 10.88 -50.35
CA ARG A 5 57.36 10.27 -49.12
C ARG A 5 55.82 10.25 -49.18
N ARG A 6 55.22 9.09 -49.23
CA ARG A 6 53.78 8.88 -49.05
C ARG A 6 53.45 8.93 -47.53
N ARG A 7 52.60 9.86 -47.11
CA ARG A 7 52.01 9.88 -45.77
C ARG A 7 50.77 8.99 -45.77
N ALA A 8 50.79 7.94 -44.93
CA ALA A 8 49.63 7.14 -44.64
C ALA A 8 48.74 7.86 -43.60
N PHE A 9 47.49 8.14 -43.95
CA PHE A 9 46.48 8.58 -43.00
C PHE A 9 45.85 7.35 -42.37
N SER A 10 46.10 7.13 -41.08
CA SER A 10 45.36 6.16 -40.29
C SER A 10 44.07 6.80 -39.81
N ALA A 11 42.94 6.33 -40.31
CA ALA A 11 41.62 6.69 -39.81
C ALA A 11 41.33 5.84 -38.55
N ALA A 12 41.33 6.48 -37.40
CA ALA A 12 40.84 5.87 -36.15
C ALA A 12 39.33 5.98 -36.12
N ALA A 13 38.64 4.85 -36.28
CA ALA A 13 37.19 4.78 -36.08
C ALA A 13 36.90 4.73 -34.56
N ALA A 14 36.35 5.80 -34.04
CA ALA A 14 35.84 5.86 -32.68
C ALA A 14 34.50 5.11 -32.63
N LEU A 15 34.44 3.94 -32.00
CA LEU A 15 33.19 3.28 -31.61
C LEU A 15 32.59 4.05 -30.44
N ALA A 16 31.50 4.78 -30.70
CA ALA A 16 30.63 5.29 -29.65
C ALA A 16 29.79 4.13 -29.11
N ALA A 17 30.16 3.61 -27.94
CA ALA A 17 29.34 2.69 -27.20
C ALA A 17 28.14 3.47 -26.63
N ALA A 18 26.97 3.34 -27.27
CA ALA A 18 25.72 3.80 -26.72
C ALA A 18 25.39 2.94 -25.49
N SER A 19 25.62 3.46 -24.29
CA SER A 19 25.11 2.89 -23.05
C SER A 19 23.60 3.05 -23.06
N LEU A 20 22.87 1.98 -23.45
CA LEU A 20 21.44 1.87 -23.12
C LEU A 20 21.36 1.80 -21.60
N GLY A 21 21.06 2.93 -20.97
CA GLY A 21 20.70 2.97 -19.57
C GLY A 21 19.44 2.12 -19.39
N TRP A 22 19.55 1.02 -18.68
CA TRP A 22 18.40 0.28 -18.21
C TRP A 22 17.64 1.21 -17.28
N ILE A 23 16.47 1.70 -17.73
CA ILE A 23 15.51 2.36 -16.87
C ILE A 23 14.92 1.23 -16.04
N ALA A 24 15.42 1.06 -14.81
CA ALA A 24 14.79 0.16 -13.86
C ALA A 24 13.34 0.64 -13.63
N PRO A 25 12.34 -0.24 -13.72
CA PRO A 25 10.96 0.15 -13.43
C PRO A 25 10.87 0.72 -12.01
N ALA A 26 10.10 1.78 -11.86
CA ALA A 26 9.87 2.41 -10.57
C ALA A 26 9.00 1.49 -9.71
N ALA A 27 9.51 1.06 -8.56
CA ALA A 27 8.80 0.20 -7.62
C ALA A 27 7.95 1.00 -6.62
N ALA A 28 6.64 0.75 -6.44
CA ALA A 28 5.81 1.25 -5.32
C ALA A 28 5.73 0.15 -4.25
N VAL A 29 5.47 0.53 -3.01
CA VAL A 29 5.97 -0.18 -1.83
C VAL A 29 7.50 -0.18 -1.91
N VAL A 30 8.17 0.58 -1.08
CA VAL A 30 9.64 0.71 -1.15
C VAL A 30 10.27 -0.68 -1.16
N GLY A 31 11.19 -0.92 -2.11
CA GLY A 31 11.88 -2.20 -2.25
C GLY A 31 11.12 -3.32 -3.00
N ALA A 32 9.82 -3.15 -3.31
CA ALA A 32 9.13 -4.07 -4.20
C ALA A 32 9.52 -3.78 -5.67
N THR A 33 9.86 -4.81 -6.40
CA THR A 33 10.43 -4.65 -7.72
C THR A 33 9.38 -4.59 -8.82
N ASP A 34 8.19 -5.20 -8.63
CA ASP A 34 7.20 -5.38 -9.70
C ASP A 34 5.77 -4.99 -9.28
N GLU A 35 4.97 -4.58 -10.27
CA GLU A 35 3.53 -4.49 -10.11
C GLU A 35 2.96 -5.88 -9.88
N ASP A 36 2.06 -6.02 -8.93
CA ASP A 36 1.49 -7.32 -8.56
C ASP A 36 -0.02 -7.36 -8.77
N ALA A 37 -0.41 -7.91 -9.91
CA ALA A 37 -1.82 -8.05 -10.28
C ALA A 37 -2.61 -9.05 -9.41
N ARG A 38 -1.96 -9.89 -8.61
CA ARG A 38 -2.63 -10.91 -7.77
C ARG A 38 -3.67 -10.35 -6.81
N PHE A 39 -3.50 -9.08 -6.42
CA PHE A 39 -4.39 -8.40 -5.47
C PHE A 39 -5.28 -7.35 -6.14
N ALA A 40 -5.27 -7.25 -7.48
CA ALA A 40 -6.01 -6.23 -8.22
C ALA A 40 -7.55 -6.40 -8.13
N ASP A 41 -8.02 -7.56 -7.72
CA ASP A 41 -9.41 -7.87 -7.44
C ASP A 41 -9.83 -7.65 -5.98
N ARG A 42 -8.92 -7.22 -5.12
CA ARG A 42 -9.15 -7.06 -3.66
C ARG A 42 -8.67 -5.74 -3.08
N VAL A 43 -7.69 -5.09 -3.71
CA VAL A 43 -7.09 -3.85 -3.18
C VAL A 43 -7.44 -2.66 -4.08
N VAL A 44 -7.78 -1.55 -3.46
CA VAL A 44 -8.20 -0.31 -4.13
C VAL A 44 -7.51 0.90 -3.52
N MET A 45 -7.54 2.03 -4.21
CA MET A 45 -7.13 3.31 -3.63
C MET A 45 -8.33 3.99 -2.95
N VAL A 46 -8.08 4.63 -1.82
CA VAL A 46 -9.00 5.55 -1.17
C VAL A 46 -8.49 6.96 -1.39
N LEU A 47 -9.12 7.68 -2.31
CA LEU A 47 -8.76 9.05 -2.65
C LEU A 47 -9.40 10.02 -1.66
N THR A 48 -8.66 11.06 -1.32
CA THR A 48 -9.16 12.15 -0.48
C THR A 48 -8.75 13.50 -1.07
N ARG A 49 -9.69 14.45 -1.06
CA ARG A 49 -9.44 15.83 -1.46
C ARG A 49 -9.31 16.70 -0.22
N GLY A 50 -8.15 17.30 -0.02
CA GLY A 50 -7.95 18.38 0.94
C GLY A 50 -8.14 19.75 0.28
N ALA A 51 -7.99 20.82 1.06
CA ALA A 51 -8.13 22.19 0.56
C ALA A 51 -7.15 22.48 -0.59
N ASP A 52 -5.89 22.06 -0.46
CA ASP A 52 -4.82 22.42 -1.39
C ASP A 52 -4.24 21.22 -2.16
N LYS A 53 -4.49 20.00 -1.70
CA LYS A 53 -3.87 18.79 -2.28
C LYS A 53 -4.82 17.61 -2.23
N ALA A 54 -4.79 16.82 -3.31
CA ALA A 54 -5.31 15.46 -3.28
C ALA A 54 -4.30 14.54 -2.62
N ALA A 55 -4.80 13.59 -1.85
CA ALA A 55 -4.00 12.52 -1.24
C ALA A 55 -4.69 11.18 -1.48
N PHE A 56 -3.98 10.10 -1.27
CA PHE A 56 -4.56 8.78 -1.33
C PHE A 56 -4.00 7.87 -0.24
N CYS A 57 -4.81 6.92 0.11
CA CYS A 57 -4.51 5.73 0.90
C CYS A 57 -4.82 4.49 0.07
N SER A 58 -4.48 3.34 0.60
CA SER A 58 -4.93 2.05 0.10
C SER A 58 -6.12 1.54 0.91
N GLY A 59 -6.79 0.51 0.42
CA GLY A 59 -7.86 -0.16 1.14
C GLY A 59 -8.12 -1.54 0.57
N VAL A 60 -8.76 -2.40 1.36
CA VAL A 60 -9.12 -3.76 0.95
C VAL A 60 -10.63 -3.92 0.87
N VAL A 61 -11.09 -4.55 -0.20
CA VAL A 61 -12.51 -4.75 -0.48
C VAL A 61 -13.08 -5.83 0.43
N LEU A 62 -14.18 -5.53 1.14
CA LEU A 62 -14.93 -6.47 1.98
C LEU A 62 -16.29 -6.86 1.39
N GLY A 63 -16.69 -6.24 0.31
CA GLY A 63 -17.95 -6.50 -0.36
C GLY A 63 -18.18 -5.52 -1.51
N PRO A 64 -19.29 -5.65 -2.22
CA PRO A 64 -19.52 -4.87 -3.45
C PRO A 64 -19.48 -3.36 -3.27
N ARG A 65 -19.70 -2.86 -2.05
CA ARG A 65 -19.72 -1.42 -1.72
C ARG A 65 -18.87 -1.07 -0.52
N VAL A 66 -18.12 -2.01 0.05
CA VAL A 66 -17.41 -1.80 1.32
C VAL A 66 -15.91 -2.00 1.17
N VAL A 67 -15.16 -1.04 1.69
CA VAL A 67 -13.70 -1.06 1.75
C VAL A 67 -13.26 -0.83 3.21
N LEU A 68 -12.34 -1.66 3.69
CA LEU A 68 -11.63 -1.46 4.95
C LEU A 68 -10.33 -0.70 4.68
N THR A 69 -10.05 0.31 5.49
CA THR A 69 -8.87 1.19 5.38
C THR A 69 -8.43 1.68 6.76
N ALA A 70 -7.46 2.58 6.83
CA ALA A 70 -7.04 3.23 8.07
C ALA A 70 -7.94 4.43 8.40
N ALA A 71 -8.19 4.69 9.70
CA ALA A 71 -9.05 5.78 10.14
C ALA A 71 -8.46 7.16 9.88
N HIS A 72 -7.13 7.31 9.95
CA HIS A 72 -6.46 8.57 9.62
C HIS A 72 -6.61 8.99 8.15
N CYS A 73 -7.01 8.04 7.27
CA CYS A 73 -7.33 8.31 5.88
C CYS A 73 -8.67 9.01 5.68
N LEU A 74 -9.55 8.99 6.69
CA LEU A 74 -10.87 9.57 6.53
C LEU A 74 -10.83 11.10 6.42
N ARG A 75 -11.71 11.62 5.59
CA ARG A 75 -12.06 13.02 5.41
C ARG A 75 -13.59 13.13 5.35
N PRO A 76 -14.19 14.32 5.28
CA PRO A 76 -15.61 14.43 4.98
C PRO A 76 -15.97 13.60 3.75
N VAL A 77 -17.04 12.81 3.80
CA VAL A 77 -17.39 11.85 2.75
C VAL A 77 -17.53 12.48 1.36
N ALA A 78 -17.94 13.76 1.29
CA ALA A 78 -18.01 14.52 0.05
C ALA A 78 -16.62 14.72 -0.63
N ASP A 79 -15.55 14.56 0.12
CA ASP A 79 -14.17 14.70 -0.34
C ASP A 79 -13.47 13.35 -0.50
N MET A 80 -14.22 12.25 -0.48
CA MET A 80 -13.68 10.90 -0.56
C MET A 80 -14.23 10.11 -1.74
N ALA A 81 -13.39 9.29 -2.34
CA ALA A 81 -13.78 8.34 -3.37
C ALA A 81 -12.91 7.08 -3.32
N VAL A 82 -13.44 5.97 -3.78
CA VAL A 82 -12.67 4.76 -4.08
C VAL A 82 -12.25 4.79 -5.54
N HIS A 83 -11.00 4.48 -5.82
CA HIS A 83 -10.46 4.48 -7.17
C HIS A 83 -9.79 3.15 -7.49
N TYR A 84 -9.99 2.72 -8.74
CA TYR A 84 -9.31 1.58 -9.36
C TYR A 84 -9.24 1.79 -10.87
N ARG A 85 -8.54 0.93 -11.58
CA ARG A 85 -8.57 0.89 -13.05
C ARG A 85 -9.49 -0.24 -13.52
N ASP A 86 -10.27 0.00 -14.59
CA ASP A 86 -11.05 -1.05 -15.23
C ASP A 86 -10.17 -2.02 -16.05
N GLU A 87 -10.80 -2.92 -16.78
CA GLU A 87 -10.11 -3.94 -17.60
C GLU A 87 -9.35 -3.33 -18.78
N GLU A 88 -9.77 -2.15 -19.25
CA GLU A 88 -9.07 -1.36 -20.28
C GLU A 88 -8.01 -0.41 -19.69
N GLY A 89 -7.77 -0.46 -18.37
CA GLY A 89 -6.81 0.39 -17.68
C GLY A 89 -7.28 1.83 -17.43
N LYS A 90 -8.57 2.15 -17.72
CA LYS A 90 -9.12 3.50 -17.50
C LYS A 90 -9.40 3.73 -16.02
N PRO A 91 -9.22 4.95 -15.53
CA PRO A 91 -9.52 5.28 -14.14
C PRO A 91 -11.04 5.26 -13.88
N VAL A 92 -11.44 4.53 -12.83
CA VAL A 92 -12.79 4.53 -12.28
C VAL A 92 -12.75 5.19 -10.92
N VAL A 93 -13.65 6.13 -10.66
CA VAL A 93 -13.77 6.85 -9.38
C VAL A 93 -15.20 6.71 -8.88
N VAL A 94 -15.35 6.05 -7.73
CA VAL A 94 -16.65 5.79 -7.10
C VAL A 94 -16.75 6.62 -5.82
N PRO A 95 -17.66 7.62 -5.74
CA PRO A 95 -17.83 8.44 -4.55
C PRO A 95 -18.16 7.61 -3.31
N VAL A 96 -17.64 8.03 -2.17
CA VAL A 96 -18.00 7.47 -0.86
C VAL A 96 -19.36 8.03 -0.44
N GLU A 97 -20.20 7.20 0.15
CA GLU A 97 -21.52 7.55 0.70
C GLU A 97 -21.50 7.62 2.22
N ALA A 98 -20.79 6.68 2.86
CA ALA A 98 -20.66 6.63 4.31
C ALA A 98 -19.24 6.22 4.71
N ALA A 99 -18.84 6.65 5.91
CA ALA A 99 -17.57 6.25 6.51
C ALA A 99 -17.76 6.06 8.02
N ALA A 100 -17.04 5.11 8.60
CA ALA A 100 -17.04 4.85 10.03
C ALA A 100 -15.61 4.60 10.51
N ALA A 101 -15.08 5.47 11.36
CA ALA A 101 -13.85 5.20 12.10
C ALA A 101 -14.13 4.24 13.26
N HIS A 102 -13.15 3.43 13.62
CA HIS A 102 -13.22 2.62 14.84
C HIS A 102 -13.39 3.53 16.08
N PRO A 103 -14.29 3.19 17.02
CA PRO A 103 -14.60 4.07 18.16
C PRO A 103 -13.40 4.34 19.09
N LEU A 104 -12.39 3.48 19.05
CA LEU A 104 -11.13 3.67 19.77
C LEU A 104 -10.03 4.35 18.94
N TYR A 105 -10.36 4.89 17.77
CA TYR A 105 -9.40 5.69 17.00
C TYR A 105 -9.19 7.04 17.68
N ARG A 106 -7.92 7.42 17.85
CA ARG A 106 -7.51 8.69 18.43
C ARG A 106 -6.38 9.31 17.64
N THR A 107 -6.56 10.53 17.20
CA THR A 107 -5.55 11.29 16.43
C THR A 107 -4.34 11.71 17.28
N ASP A 108 -4.52 11.83 18.60
CA ASP A 108 -3.51 12.23 19.57
C ASP A 108 -2.80 11.04 20.26
N ALA A 109 -3.06 9.81 19.82
CA ALA A 109 -2.66 8.59 20.53
C ALA A 109 -1.17 8.50 20.83
N ILE A 110 -0.32 8.90 19.87
CA ILE A 110 1.15 8.86 20.03
C ILE A 110 1.58 9.86 21.10
N ALA A 111 1.08 11.10 21.02
CA ALA A 111 1.42 12.15 21.99
C ALA A 111 0.86 11.83 23.38
N ALA A 112 -0.35 11.30 23.46
CA ALA A 112 -1.03 10.94 24.70
C ALA A 112 -0.57 9.57 25.25
N ARG A 113 0.21 8.79 24.50
CA ARG A 113 0.64 7.42 24.84
C ARG A 113 -0.50 6.50 25.21
N VAL A 114 -1.58 6.55 24.44
CA VAL A 114 -2.77 5.72 24.63
C VAL A 114 -2.98 4.79 23.44
N VAL A 115 -3.74 3.72 23.68
CA VAL A 115 -4.14 2.79 22.60
C VAL A 115 -5.03 3.50 21.60
N SER A 116 -4.77 3.27 20.31
CA SER A 116 -5.60 3.71 19.21
C SER A 116 -5.76 2.57 18.20
N ILE A 117 -6.98 2.38 17.73
CA ILE A 117 -7.28 1.40 16.67
C ILE A 117 -7.52 2.19 15.38
N ASP A 118 -6.48 2.30 14.59
CA ASP A 118 -6.50 3.08 13.34
C ASP A 118 -7.13 2.27 12.20
N LEU A 119 -8.42 1.99 12.32
CA LEU A 119 -9.23 1.29 11.33
C LEU A 119 -10.46 2.10 10.97
N ALA A 120 -10.88 1.99 9.71
CA ALA A 120 -12.12 2.57 9.21
C ALA A 120 -12.75 1.71 8.13
N LEU A 121 -14.07 1.79 8.02
CA LEU A 121 -14.84 1.30 6.90
C LEU A 121 -15.34 2.49 6.08
N VAL A 122 -15.33 2.34 4.76
CA VAL A 122 -15.99 3.26 3.83
C VAL A 122 -16.99 2.48 2.99
N GLU A 123 -18.15 3.08 2.77
CA GLU A 123 -19.18 2.57 1.88
C GLU A 123 -19.25 3.44 0.62
N THR A 124 -19.18 2.82 -0.55
CA THR A 124 -19.31 3.51 -1.83
C THR A 124 -20.75 3.72 -2.22
N ARG A 125 -21.04 4.81 -2.93
CA ARG A 125 -22.39 5.17 -3.40
C ARG A 125 -22.98 4.12 -4.34
N THR A 126 -22.15 3.54 -5.22
CA THR A 126 -22.52 2.47 -6.14
C THR A 126 -21.59 1.28 -5.94
N PRO A 127 -22.00 0.07 -6.34
CA PRO A 127 -21.11 -1.09 -6.29
C PRO A 127 -19.82 -0.86 -7.07
N LEU A 128 -18.73 -1.43 -6.56
CA LEU A 128 -17.48 -1.60 -7.28
C LEU A 128 -17.68 -2.59 -8.45
N ALA A 129 -16.74 -2.65 -9.37
CA ALA A 129 -16.80 -3.60 -10.48
C ALA A 129 -16.96 -5.05 -9.99
N SER A 130 -17.67 -5.88 -10.75
CA SER A 130 -18.00 -7.27 -10.38
C SER A 130 -16.78 -8.18 -10.20
N ARG A 131 -15.60 -7.78 -10.73
CA ARG A 131 -14.35 -8.51 -10.52
C ARG A 131 -13.82 -8.43 -9.08
N PHE A 132 -14.28 -7.46 -8.28
CA PHE A 132 -13.84 -7.35 -6.89
C PHE A 132 -14.49 -8.41 -6.02
N ALA A 133 -13.63 -9.22 -5.38
CA ALA A 133 -14.03 -10.24 -4.43
C ALA A 133 -13.90 -9.72 -2.99
N ALA A 134 -14.82 -10.13 -2.14
CA ALA A 134 -14.72 -9.85 -0.70
C ALA A 134 -13.54 -10.59 -0.09
N SER A 135 -12.63 -9.84 0.54
CA SER A 135 -11.46 -10.42 1.21
C SER A 135 -11.86 -11.11 2.51
N ARG A 136 -11.22 -12.26 2.76
CA ARG A 136 -11.36 -12.96 4.04
C ARG A 136 -10.63 -12.20 5.13
N LEU A 137 -11.28 -11.98 6.25
CA LEU A 137 -10.68 -11.36 7.43
C LEU A 137 -10.22 -12.43 8.42
N ALA A 138 -9.07 -12.22 9.03
CA ALA A 138 -8.56 -13.11 10.08
C ALA A 138 -9.52 -13.25 11.24
N SER A 139 -9.48 -14.42 11.87
CA SER A 139 -10.17 -14.74 13.13
C SER A 139 -9.19 -15.51 14.03
N GLY A 140 -9.36 -15.40 15.35
CA GLY A 140 -8.49 -16.08 16.32
C GLY A 140 -7.21 -15.33 16.65
N ALA A 141 -6.14 -16.06 16.94
CA ALA A 141 -4.85 -15.48 17.31
C ALA A 141 -4.19 -14.79 16.09
N GLY A 142 -3.43 -13.74 16.36
CA GLY A 142 -2.58 -13.12 15.35
C GLY A 142 -1.42 -14.03 14.92
N PRO A 143 -0.69 -13.67 13.86
CA PRO A 143 0.44 -14.44 13.38
C PRO A 143 1.59 -14.47 14.40
N ALA A 144 2.41 -15.52 14.35
CA ALA A 144 3.60 -15.66 15.19
C ALA A 144 4.79 -14.86 14.63
N ILE A 145 5.74 -14.54 15.50
CA ILE A 145 7.04 -13.96 15.07
C ILE A 145 7.72 -14.93 14.11
N GLY A 146 8.27 -14.40 13.03
CA GLY A 146 8.94 -15.17 11.99
C GLY A 146 8.01 -15.65 10.86
N GLU A 147 6.68 -15.57 11.02
CA GLU A 147 5.76 -15.86 9.92
C GLU A 147 5.82 -14.79 8.84
N THR A 148 5.55 -15.19 7.61
CA THR A 148 5.49 -14.28 6.48
C THR A 148 4.12 -13.62 6.39
N THR A 149 4.12 -12.32 6.09
CA THR A 149 2.93 -11.58 5.68
C THR A 149 3.21 -10.86 4.36
N ILE A 150 2.15 -10.60 3.57
CA ILE A 150 2.26 -9.90 2.29
C ILE A 150 1.55 -8.56 2.41
N LEU A 151 2.32 -7.48 2.30
CA LEU A 151 1.78 -6.14 2.10
C LEU A 151 1.40 -5.98 0.63
N ALA A 152 0.18 -5.50 0.35
CA ALA A 152 -0.24 -5.12 -1.00
C ALA A 152 -0.88 -3.73 -0.97
N GLY A 153 -0.32 -2.76 -1.73
CA GLY A 153 -0.76 -1.37 -1.67
C GLY A 153 -0.37 -0.53 -2.88
N TYR A 154 -0.83 0.70 -2.87
CA TYR A 154 -0.62 1.70 -3.92
C TYR A 154 0.38 2.79 -3.52
N GLY A 155 1.05 2.64 -2.40
CA GLY A 155 1.99 3.63 -1.86
C GLY A 155 3.10 4.01 -2.82
N ILE A 156 3.86 5.05 -2.47
CA ILE A 156 5.01 5.50 -3.26
C ILE A 156 6.14 4.47 -3.20
N ALA A 157 6.81 4.30 -4.33
CA ALA A 157 7.94 3.37 -4.47
C ALA A 157 9.27 3.93 -3.96
N ARG A 158 9.38 5.22 -3.98
CA ARG A 158 10.58 5.95 -3.50
C ARG A 158 10.15 7.08 -2.59
N GLU A 159 10.64 7.03 -1.36
CA GLU A 159 10.37 8.07 -0.38
C GLU A 159 10.80 9.44 -0.92
N GLY A 160 9.90 10.43 -0.77
CA GLY A 160 10.11 11.78 -1.31
C GLY A 160 9.71 11.96 -2.78
N GLU A 161 9.34 10.88 -3.51
CA GLU A 161 8.92 10.94 -4.90
C GLU A 161 7.43 10.55 -5.05
N PRO A 162 6.48 11.46 -4.83
CA PRO A 162 5.05 11.14 -4.81
C PRO A 162 4.50 10.58 -6.13
N LEU A 163 5.11 10.93 -7.26
CA LEU A 163 4.71 10.43 -8.58
C LEU A 163 5.05 8.94 -8.81
N THR A 164 5.74 8.30 -7.88
CA THR A 164 6.03 6.86 -7.93
C THR A 164 4.95 5.99 -7.29
N GLY A 165 3.92 6.59 -6.72
CA GLY A 165 2.75 5.91 -6.18
C GLY A 165 1.66 5.67 -7.22
N GLY A 166 0.60 4.94 -6.83
CA GLY A 166 -0.60 4.72 -7.65
C GLY A 166 -0.56 3.49 -8.55
N ALA A 167 0.50 2.68 -8.50
CA ALA A 167 0.54 1.33 -9.04
C ALA A 167 0.40 0.33 -7.90
N LEU A 168 -0.38 -0.74 -8.11
CA LEU A 168 -0.51 -1.81 -7.11
C LEU A 168 0.74 -2.68 -7.09
N ARG A 169 1.31 -2.84 -5.91
CA ARG A 169 2.49 -3.70 -5.69
C ARG A 169 2.37 -4.49 -4.41
N SER A 170 3.16 -5.52 -4.30
CA SER A 170 3.24 -6.28 -3.06
C SER A 170 4.68 -6.57 -2.65
N VAL A 171 4.85 -6.83 -1.36
CA VAL A 171 6.12 -7.29 -0.79
C VAL A 171 5.86 -8.27 0.34
N ARG A 172 6.73 -9.27 0.45
CA ARG A 172 6.73 -10.21 1.57
C ARG A 172 7.53 -9.61 2.72
N LEU A 173 6.92 -9.58 3.88
CA LEU A 173 7.52 -9.10 5.12
C LEU A 173 7.49 -10.22 6.15
N THR A 174 8.36 -10.13 7.14
CA THR A 174 8.42 -11.06 8.27
C THR A 174 7.81 -10.42 9.50
N VAL A 175 6.90 -11.12 10.15
CA VAL A 175 6.30 -10.67 11.43
C VAL A 175 7.40 -10.56 12.48
N SER A 176 7.52 -9.39 13.12
CA SER A 176 8.59 -9.08 14.06
C SER A 176 8.05 -8.80 15.48
N ALA A 177 8.97 -8.73 16.44
CA ALA A 177 8.67 -8.35 17.81
C ALA A 177 8.35 -6.85 17.94
N PRO A 178 7.58 -6.44 18.97
CA PRO A 178 6.95 -7.30 19.97
C PRO A 178 5.64 -7.94 19.49
N LEU A 179 5.31 -9.12 20.00
CA LEU A 179 3.94 -9.64 19.83
C LEU A 179 2.96 -8.76 20.58
N SER A 180 1.89 -8.36 19.88
CA SER A 180 0.84 -7.52 20.44
C SER A 180 -0.52 -8.12 20.14
N LYS A 181 -1.47 -7.90 21.06
CA LYS A 181 -2.89 -8.26 20.87
C LYS A 181 -3.64 -7.22 19.99
N ILE A 182 -2.97 -6.11 19.66
CA ILE A 182 -3.59 -4.96 18.97
C ILE A 182 -2.93 -4.73 17.62
N LEU A 183 -1.60 -4.80 17.55
CA LEU A 183 -0.82 -4.42 16.38
C LEU A 183 -0.04 -5.62 15.82
N LEU A 184 0.04 -5.69 14.51
CA LEU A 184 1.01 -6.48 13.79
C LEU A 184 2.20 -5.58 13.45
N TRP A 185 3.41 -6.10 13.64
CA TRP A 185 4.67 -5.49 13.28
C TRP A 185 5.35 -6.42 12.27
N ALA A 186 5.77 -5.86 11.14
CA ALA A 186 6.42 -6.65 10.10
C ALA A 186 7.59 -5.87 9.50
N GLU A 187 8.65 -6.56 9.18
CA GLU A 187 9.90 -6.01 8.67
C GLU A 187 10.36 -6.78 7.43
N ASP A 188 11.19 -6.16 6.63
CA ASP A 188 11.87 -6.83 5.53
C ASP A 188 12.92 -7.79 6.07
N GLY A 189 12.64 -9.08 6.04
CA GLY A 189 13.56 -10.13 6.47
C GLY A 189 14.87 -10.17 5.66
N ALA A 190 14.86 -9.68 4.44
CA ALA A 190 16.03 -9.59 3.58
C ALA A 190 16.89 -8.33 3.85
N ARG A 191 16.38 -7.39 4.66
CA ARG A 191 17.01 -6.08 4.94
C ARG A 191 17.35 -5.27 3.69
N ALA A 192 16.56 -5.45 2.64
CA ALA A 192 16.72 -4.74 1.38
C ALA A 192 16.05 -3.35 1.40
N GLY A 193 15.39 -3.00 2.51
CA GLY A 193 14.70 -1.74 2.69
C GLY A 193 13.29 -1.74 2.10
N ALA A 194 12.65 -2.91 2.06
CA ALA A 194 11.27 -3.04 1.58
C ALA A 194 10.25 -2.83 2.71
N GLY A 195 9.09 -2.27 2.39
CA GLY A 195 8.02 -2.04 3.35
C GLY A 195 7.05 -0.95 2.94
N ALA A 196 6.13 -0.62 3.85
CA ALA A 196 5.13 0.42 3.62
C ALA A 196 5.76 1.81 3.50
N CYS A 197 5.11 2.67 2.72
CA CYS A 197 5.46 4.06 2.53
C CYS A 197 4.20 4.94 2.40
N GLY A 198 4.39 6.22 2.06
CA GLY A 198 3.27 7.15 1.84
C GLY A 198 2.27 6.61 0.80
N GLY A 199 0.99 6.52 1.17
CA GLY A 199 -0.07 5.95 0.33
C GLY A 199 -0.39 4.48 0.61
N ASP A 200 0.47 3.73 1.34
CA ASP A 200 0.16 2.37 1.82
C ASP A 200 -0.68 2.37 3.10
N SER A 201 -0.93 3.52 3.72
CA SER A 201 -1.92 3.65 4.78
C SER A 201 -3.24 3.00 4.36
N GLY A 202 -3.79 2.10 5.17
CA GLY A 202 -5.01 1.37 4.83
C GLY A 202 -4.80 0.11 3.97
N ALA A 203 -3.60 -0.14 3.47
CA ALA A 203 -3.26 -1.35 2.74
C ALA A 203 -3.40 -2.61 3.62
N PRO A 204 -3.86 -3.74 3.08
CA PRO A 204 -3.88 -5.00 3.81
C PRO A 204 -2.47 -5.58 3.96
N LEU A 205 -2.26 -6.19 5.13
CA LEU A 205 -1.24 -7.19 5.39
C LEU A 205 -1.94 -8.56 5.33
N PHE A 206 -1.69 -9.31 4.29
CA PHE A 206 -2.26 -10.64 4.07
C PHE A 206 -1.42 -11.74 4.73
N SER A 207 -2.03 -12.90 4.98
CA SER A 207 -1.34 -14.15 5.26
C SER A 207 -0.38 -14.54 4.14
N ASP A 208 0.54 -15.46 4.40
CA ASP A 208 1.58 -15.89 3.45
C ASP A 208 1.02 -16.44 2.12
N ASP A 209 -0.15 -17.07 2.17
CA ASP A 209 -0.88 -17.53 0.98
C ASP A 209 -1.59 -16.40 0.21
N GLY A 210 -1.64 -15.18 0.78
CA GLY A 210 -2.31 -14.03 0.19
C GLY A 210 -3.83 -14.02 0.33
N GLU A 211 -4.43 -14.93 1.13
CA GLU A 211 -5.88 -15.12 1.14
C GLU A 211 -6.58 -14.39 2.28
N THR A 212 -5.92 -14.21 3.41
CA THR A 212 -6.56 -13.69 4.63
C THR A 212 -5.92 -12.38 5.07
N VAL A 213 -6.73 -11.36 5.30
CA VAL A 213 -6.28 -10.06 5.84
C VAL A 213 -6.00 -10.21 7.32
N LEU A 214 -4.75 -10.04 7.73
CA LEU A 214 -4.28 -10.13 9.11
C LEU A 214 -4.35 -8.79 9.84
N ALA A 215 -3.93 -7.72 9.15
CA ALA A 215 -3.87 -6.36 9.67
C ALA A 215 -4.03 -5.32 8.56
N ILE A 216 -4.21 -4.06 8.93
CA ILE A 216 -4.29 -2.91 8.02
C ILE A 216 -3.16 -1.95 8.36
N VAL A 217 -2.37 -1.54 7.37
CA VAL A 217 -1.24 -0.62 7.55
C VAL A 217 -1.72 0.72 8.08
N ALA A 218 -1.13 1.16 9.18
CA ALA A 218 -1.40 2.45 9.80
C ALA A 218 -0.15 3.32 9.93
N TRP A 219 1.03 2.71 9.98
CA TRP A 219 2.28 3.42 10.20
C TRP A 219 3.48 2.65 9.63
N SER A 220 4.53 3.41 9.28
CA SER A 220 5.80 2.87 8.82
C SER A 220 6.97 3.69 9.31
N SER A 221 8.14 3.09 9.37
CA SER A 221 9.41 3.79 9.56
C SER A 221 10.50 3.23 8.67
N GLY A 222 11.57 3.96 8.57
CA GLY A 222 12.76 3.59 7.82
C GLY A 222 14.04 3.92 8.59
N PRO A 223 15.19 3.45 8.11
CA PRO A 223 16.47 3.67 8.75
C PRO A 223 16.87 5.15 8.72
N ARG A 224 17.62 5.61 9.74
CA ARG A 224 18.22 6.94 9.79
C ARG A 224 17.22 8.10 9.68
N GLY A 225 16.02 7.95 10.25
CA GLY A 225 14.99 9.01 10.23
C GLY A 225 14.17 9.06 8.94
N ARG A 226 14.32 8.12 8.04
CA ARG A 226 13.38 7.87 6.93
C ARG A 226 12.07 7.33 7.49
N HIS A 227 11.01 7.42 6.68
CA HIS A 227 9.67 7.00 7.09
C HIS A 227 9.22 5.69 6.43
N CYS A 228 10.04 5.09 5.57
CA CYS A 228 9.68 3.94 4.75
C CYS A 228 10.76 2.85 4.74
N GLY A 229 10.35 1.61 4.50
CA GLY A 229 11.26 0.53 4.10
C GLY A 229 11.98 -0.20 5.24
N GLU A 230 11.53 -0.09 6.48
CA GLU A 230 12.07 -0.89 7.60
C GLU A 230 10.93 -1.57 8.35
N LEU A 231 10.17 -0.80 9.11
CA LEU A 231 9.04 -1.31 9.88
C LEU A 231 7.72 -0.93 9.22
N THR A 232 6.83 -1.90 9.07
CA THR A 232 5.43 -1.74 8.70
C THR A 232 4.57 -2.18 9.87
N GLN A 233 3.61 -1.35 10.27
CA GLN A 233 2.79 -1.57 11.45
C GLN A 233 1.32 -1.27 11.17
N GLY A 234 0.44 -2.06 11.79
CA GLY A 234 -1.00 -1.79 11.71
C GLY A 234 -1.84 -2.60 12.68
N PRO A 235 -3.06 -2.16 12.98
CA PRO A 235 -3.99 -2.88 13.84
C PRO A 235 -4.36 -4.24 13.25
N LEU A 236 -4.30 -5.27 14.10
CA LEU A 236 -4.81 -6.61 13.81
C LEU A 236 -6.32 -6.55 13.56
N VAL A 237 -6.77 -7.24 12.52
CA VAL A 237 -8.19 -7.27 12.13
C VAL A 237 -9.01 -8.21 13.02
N ALA A 238 -8.46 -9.36 13.40
CA ALA A 238 -9.18 -10.38 14.19
C ALA A 238 -9.82 -9.83 15.47
N PRO A 239 -9.14 -9.04 16.31
CA PRO A 239 -9.75 -8.45 17.51
C PRO A 239 -10.85 -7.42 17.21
N GLN A 240 -10.90 -6.90 15.98
CA GLN A 240 -11.83 -5.84 15.57
C GLN A 240 -13.05 -6.37 14.80
N ARG A 241 -13.16 -7.70 14.64
CA ARG A 241 -14.25 -8.33 13.88
C ARG A 241 -15.63 -7.91 14.37
N ALA A 242 -15.85 -7.90 15.69
CA ALA A 242 -17.15 -7.51 16.24
C ALA A 242 -17.57 -6.10 15.83
N TRP A 243 -16.63 -5.13 15.79
CA TRP A 243 -16.92 -3.79 15.33
C TRP A 243 -17.16 -3.74 13.81
N ILE A 244 -16.36 -4.46 13.03
CA ILE A 244 -16.51 -4.54 11.57
C ILE A 244 -17.90 -5.10 11.25
N ASP A 245 -18.23 -6.28 11.79
CA ASP A 245 -19.49 -6.98 11.51
C ASP A 245 -20.71 -6.14 11.96
N ALA A 246 -20.64 -5.49 13.14
CA ALA A 246 -21.69 -4.60 13.61
C ALA A 246 -21.85 -3.34 12.71
N THR A 247 -20.78 -2.84 12.13
CA THR A 247 -20.84 -1.70 11.22
C THR A 247 -21.46 -2.11 9.89
N LEU A 248 -21.04 -3.25 9.34
CA LEU A 248 -21.64 -3.83 8.12
C LEU A 248 -23.14 -4.07 8.31
N ALA A 249 -23.54 -4.66 9.42
CA ALA A 249 -24.95 -4.89 9.73
C ALA A 249 -25.77 -3.58 9.79
N ARG A 250 -25.22 -2.50 10.38
CA ARG A 250 -25.88 -1.17 10.37
C ARG A 250 -26.07 -0.60 8.98
N TRP A 251 -25.17 -0.93 8.05
CA TRP A 251 -25.27 -0.50 6.65
C TRP A 251 -26.09 -1.46 5.77
N GLY A 252 -26.63 -2.55 6.37
CA GLY A 252 -27.39 -3.59 5.64
C GLY A 252 -26.53 -4.43 4.71
N ARG A 253 -25.30 -4.69 5.11
CA ARG A 253 -24.28 -5.42 4.34
C ARG A 253 -23.87 -6.72 5.03
#